data_b2ef9bff9d6a2c35a115df531ca3a765
#
_entry.id   b2ef9bff9d6a2c35a115df531ca3a765
#
_cell.length_a   1.000
_cell.length_b   1.000
_cell.length_c   1.000
_cell.angle_alpha   90.00
_cell.angle_beta   90.00
_cell.angle_gamma   90.00
#
_symmetry.space_group_name_H-M   'P 1'
#
loop_
_entity.id
_entity.type
_entity.pdbx_description
1 polymer ?
#
loop_
_entity_poly.entity_id
_entity_poly.type
_entity_poly.pdbx_seq_one_letter_code
_entity_poly.pdbx_strand_id
1 'polypeptide(L)'
;MKHIIILGDGMADHAIDRLGGKTPLQYADTPYMNFLAKQGKTGMLNTIPDGFLPGSEVANTAILGYDLNKVYEGRGPLEAASIGYEMQPNDMAIRCNIIELANGRIKNHHGGHLTTEEGDLLIKFLDKELGNDQVKFITGIQYRHLLVIKNGNKHITCAPPHDHPNEEWKPLLVKPEEGYTEYNSDRITPQATADLLNDLIIKSQSLLANHPFNRQRTEKANSIWPWSGGYRPSMSTLMQRYPEIKSGSVISAVDLIRGIGHYAGLDIIKVPGATGLANTNYEGKASAAIEALKKQDFVFLHIEASDEAGHDGDLDLKLQTIRYLDARIVKPVYEAVSEWEEPVCIALLPDHPTPVEIRTHVKEPVPFAIWHRGIQPDKVTTYDEKSCTRGEYGLLSLQQFMETFMKIK
;
A
#
# COMPACT_ATOMS: atom_id res chain seq x y z
N MET A 1 6.15 21.64 -16.84
CA MET A 1 5.82 21.66 -15.38
C MET A 1 6.06 20.28 -14.83
N LYS A 2 6.68 20.15 -13.65
CA LYS A 2 6.87 18.91 -12.92
C LYS A 2 5.76 18.70 -11.91
N HIS A 3 5.52 17.47 -11.47
CA HIS A 3 4.41 17.13 -10.59
C HIS A 3 4.87 16.28 -9.41
N ILE A 4 4.40 16.60 -8.22
CA ILE A 4 4.60 15.77 -7.03
C ILE A 4 3.29 15.55 -6.29
N ILE A 5 3.00 14.31 -5.96
CA ILE A 5 1.95 13.96 -5.00
C ILE A 5 2.62 13.65 -3.66
N ILE A 6 2.26 14.40 -2.62
CA ILE A 6 2.64 14.14 -1.23
C ILE A 6 1.43 13.50 -0.56
N LEU A 7 1.57 12.25 -0.18
CA LEU A 7 0.50 11.48 0.40
C LEU A 7 0.81 11.11 1.85
N GLY A 8 -0.08 11.53 2.75
CA GLY A 8 -0.07 11.13 4.16
C GLY A 8 -1.11 10.03 4.38
N ASP A 9 -0.67 8.78 4.40
CA ASP A 9 -1.51 7.60 4.55
C ASP A 9 -2.35 7.67 5.83
N GLY A 10 -3.64 7.38 5.71
CA GLY A 10 -4.57 7.35 6.83
C GLY A 10 -4.70 8.67 7.61
N MET A 11 -4.23 9.80 7.06
CA MET A 11 -4.13 11.07 7.77
C MET A 11 -5.49 11.67 8.16
N ALA A 12 -6.52 11.45 7.33
CA ALA A 12 -7.88 11.91 7.63
C ALA A 12 -8.51 11.11 8.78
N ASP A 13 -9.46 11.75 9.49
CA ASP A 13 -10.08 11.19 10.68
C ASP A 13 -11.46 11.83 10.94
N HIS A 14 -12.17 11.28 11.90
CA HIS A 14 -13.43 11.83 12.42
C HIS A 14 -13.18 12.97 13.41
N ALA A 15 -14.24 13.72 13.70
CA ALA A 15 -14.25 14.69 14.79
C ALA A 15 -14.19 13.96 16.15
N ILE A 16 -13.26 14.37 17.01
CA ILE A 16 -12.96 13.69 18.28
C ILE A 16 -13.32 14.60 19.45
N ASP A 17 -14.05 14.11 20.41
CA ASP A 17 -14.49 14.87 21.59
C ASP A 17 -13.30 15.43 22.39
N ARG A 18 -12.24 14.67 22.58
CA ARG A 18 -10.99 15.08 23.24
C ARG A 18 -10.32 16.28 22.55
N LEU A 19 -10.60 16.51 21.27
CA LEU A 19 -10.13 17.66 20.49
C LEU A 19 -11.15 18.80 20.39
N GLY A 20 -12.21 18.76 21.21
CA GLY A 20 -13.30 19.74 21.18
C GLY A 20 -14.15 19.64 19.92
N GLY A 21 -14.37 18.43 19.41
CA GLY A 21 -15.16 18.16 18.21
C GLY A 21 -14.44 18.51 16.90
N LYS A 22 -13.12 18.57 16.92
CA LYS A 22 -12.27 18.77 15.73
C LYS A 22 -11.69 17.44 15.26
N THR A 23 -11.41 17.35 13.95
CA THR A 23 -10.57 16.27 13.43
C THR A 23 -9.10 16.50 13.78
N PRO A 24 -8.24 15.47 13.74
CA PRO A 24 -6.79 15.64 13.88
C PRO A 24 -6.20 16.68 12.91
N LEU A 25 -6.65 16.74 11.65
CA LEU A 25 -6.20 17.76 10.68
C LEU A 25 -6.64 19.16 11.08
N GLN A 26 -7.84 19.33 11.64
CA GLN A 26 -8.31 20.64 12.15
C GLN A 26 -7.60 21.09 13.42
N TYR A 27 -7.07 20.13 14.20
CA TYR A 27 -6.46 20.42 15.51
C TYR A 27 -4.94 20.55 15.44
N ALA A 28 -4.29 19.79 14.57
CA ALA A 28 -2.84 19.83 14.43
C ALA A 28 -2.38 21.19 13.88
N ASP A 29 -1.26 21.68 14.41
CA ASP A 29 -0.58 22.85 13.85
C ASP A 29 0.19 22.42 12.59
N THR A 30 -0.34 22.78 11.42
CA THR A 30 0.17 22.41 10.09
C THR A 30 0.26 23.62 9.16
N PRO A 31 1.19 24.56 9.44
CA PRO A 31 1.25 25.84 8.74
C PRO A 31 1.51 25.69 7.24
N TYR A 32 2.28 24.70 6.79
CA TYR A 32 2.59 24.53 5.37
C TYR A 32 1.47 23.82 4.60
N MET A 33 0.76 22.85 5.19
CA MET A 33 -0.45 22.28 4.60
C MET A 33 -1.53 23.37 4.44
N ASN A 34 -1.72 24.18 5.50
CA ASN A 34 -2.63 25.31 5.45
C ASN A 34 -2.21 26.36 4.41
N PHE A 35 -0.89 26.58 4.26
CA PHE A 35 -0.38 27.48 3.22
C PHE A 35 -0.70 26.95 1.81
N LEU A 36 -0.48 25.64 1.55
CA LEU A 36 -0.83 25.04 0.25
C LEU A 36 -2.32 25.16 -0.05
N ALA A 37 -3.21 24.95 0.94
CA ALA A 37 -4.64 25.14 0.78
C ALA A 37 -4.99 26.60 0.51
N LYS A 38 -4.43 27.52 1.28
CA LYS A 38 -4.71 28.97 1.18
C LYS A 38 -4.20 29.60 -0.12
N GLN A 39 -3.09 29.11 -0.66
CA GLN A 39 -2.46 29.64 -1.87
C GLN A 39 -2.72 28.76 -3.11
N GLY A 40 -3.47 27.70 -2.93
CA GLY A 40 -3.82 26.75 -3.97
C GLY A 40 -5.32 26.64 -4.20
N LYS A 41 -5.74 25.51 -4.73
CA LYS A 41 -7.13 25.10 -4.85
C LYS A 41 -7.33 23.76 -4.17
N THR A 42 -8.51 23.59 -3.59
CA THR A 42 -8.83 22.44 -2.77
C THR A 42 -10.09 21.72 -3.25
N GLY A 43 -10.31 20.53 -2.73
CA GLY A 43 -11.49 19.72 -2.96
C GLY A 43 -11.51 18.49 -2.06
N MET A 44 -12.49 17.64 -2.30
CA MET A 44 -12.63 16.32 -1.69
C MET A 44 -12.48 15.24 -2.74
N LEU A 45 -11.95 14.09 -2.38
CA LEU A 45 -11.71 12.98 -3.30
C LEU A 45 -12.28 11.67 -2.74
N ASN A 46 -13.13 10.99 -3.53
CA ASN A 46 -13.46 9.61 -3.31
C ASN A 46 -12.33 8.72 -3.84
N THR A 47 -11.61 8.07 -2.95
CA THR A 47 -10.48 7.20 -3.28
C THR A 47 -10.83 5.73 -3.35
N ILE A 48 -11.93 5.32 -2.74
CA ILE A 48 -12.37 3.92 -2.67
C ILE A 48 -13.60 3.72 -3.59
N PRO A 49 -13.44 3.00 -4.72
CA PRO A 49 -14.56 2.70 -5.60
C PRO A 49 -15.61 1.81 -4.96
N ASP A 50 -16.83 1.83 -5.51
CA ASP A 50 -17.88 0.91 -5.10
C ASP A 50 -17.45 -0.55 -5.37
N GLY A 51 -17.81 -1.44 -4.46
CA GLY A 51 -17.44 -2.85 -4.52
C GLY A 51 -16.06 -3.20 -3.94
N PHE A 52 -15.23 -2.20 -3.60
CA PHE A 52 -13.94 -2.43 -2.96
C PHE A 52 -13.98 -2.10 -1.47
N LEU A 53 -13.22 -2.86 -0.69
CA LEU A 53 -12.95 -2.54 0.70
C LEU A 53 -11.89 -1.43 0.78
N PRO A 54 -11.96 -0.54 1.78
CA PRO A 54 -10.95 0.47 1.99
C PRO A 54 -9.60 -0.15 2.33
N GLY A 55 -8.55 0.36 1.69
CA GLY A 55 -7.18 -0.08 1.88
C GLY A 55 -6.22 0.72 0.99
N SER A 56 -4.96 0.83 1.44
CA SER A 56 -3.96 1.66 0.77
C SER A 56 -3.71 1.22 -0.68
N GLU A 57 -3.70 -0.09 -0.97
CA GLU A 57 -3.53 -0.59 -2.33
C GLU A 57 -4.68 -0.19 -3.27
N VAL A 58 -5.90 -0.14 -2.75
CA VAL A 58 -7.09 0.30 -3.49
C VAL A 58 -7.04 1.81 -3.72
N ALA A 59 -6.89 2.56 -2.64
CA ALA A 59 -6.91 4.02 -2.69
C ALA A 59 -5.76 4.60 -3.53
N ASN A 60 -4.53 4.13 -3.33
CA ASN A 60 -3.37 4.64 -4.06
C ASN A 60 -3.42 4.29 -5.56
N THR A 61 -3.95 3.12 -5.93
CA THR A 61 -4.19 2.75 -7.33
C THR A 61 -5.22 3.70 -7.97
N ALA A 62 -6.29 4.03 -7.25
CA ALA A 62 -7.32 4.97 -7.70
C ALA A 62 -6.78 6.40 -7.82
N ILE A 63 -5.99 6.88 -6.83
CA ILE A 63 -5.36 8.21 -6.83
C ILE A 63 -4.45 8.37 -8.05
N LEU A 64 -3.70 7.34 -8.46
CA LEU A 64 -2.91 7.33 -9.68
C LEU A 64 -3.76 7.21 -10.96
N GLY A 65 -5.09 7.25 -10.83
CA GLY A 65 -6.04 7.34 -11.92
C GLY A 65 -6.37 6.00 -12.60
N TYR A 66 -6.06 4.86 -11.99
CA TYR A 66 -6.37 3.56 -12.56
C TYR A 66 -7.79 3.09 -12.21
N ASP A 67 -8.42 2.39 -13.15
CA ASP A 67 -9.68 1.69 -12.94
C ASP A 67 -9.42 0.34 -12.27
N LEU A 68 -9.70 0.25 -10.98
CA LEU A 68 -9.44 -0.96 -10.20
C LEU A 68 -10.15 -2.20 -10.74
N ASN A 69 -11.35 -2.05 -11.31
CA ASN A 69 -12.06 -3.18 -11.91
C ASN A 69 -11.28 -3.83 -13.07
N LYS A 70 -10.31 -3.11 -13.65
CA LYS A 70 -9.49 -3.59 -14.76
C LYS A 70 -8.09 -4.02 -14.35
N VAL A 71 -7.54 -3.41 -13.29
CA VAL A 71 -6.12 -3.58 -12.98
C VAL A 71 -5.84 -4.24 -11.64
N TYR A 72 -6.82 -4.27 -10.72
CA TYR A 72 -6.57 -4.81 -9.38
C TYR A 72 -6.55 -6.34 -9.40
N GLU A 73 -5.42 -6.90 -9.00
CA GLU A 73 -5.17 -8.35 -9.01
C GLU A 73 -4.84 -8.92 -7.62
N GLY A 74 -5.07 -8.13 -6.55
CA GLY A 74 -4.72 -8.54 -5.20
C GLY A 74 -3.29 -8.12 -4.79
N ARG A 75 -2.88 -8.48 -3.56
CA ARG A 75 -1.61 -8.06 -2.95
C ARG A 75 -0.40 -8.84 -3.46
N GLY A 76 -0.56 -10.13 -3.77
CA GLY A 76 0.57 -10.98 -4.19
C GLY A 76 1.39 -10.40 -5.36
N PRO A 77 0.77 -9.99 -6.47
CA PRO A 77 1.48 -9.36 -7.58
C PRO A 77 2.18 -8.05 -7.22
N LEU A 78 1.59 -7.23 -6.36
CA LEU A 78 2.20 -5.97 -5.91
C LEU A 78 3.44 -6.23 -5.06
N GLU A 79 3.38 -7.20 -4.16
CA GLU A 79 4.54 -7.62 -3.35
C GLU A 79 5.63 -8.26 -4.23
N ALA A 80 5.24 -9.03 -5.25
CA ALA A 80 6.20 -9.57 -6.23
C ALA A 80 7.02 -8.45 -6.89
N ALA A 81 6.36 -7.41 -7.38
CA ALA A 81 7.01 -6.27 -7.99
C ALA A 81 7.92 -5.51 -7.00
N SER A 82 7.49 -5.32 -5.74
CA SER A 82 8.26 -4.63 -4.70
C SER A 82 9.58 -5.33 -4.37
N ILE A 83 9.60 -6.65 -4.34
CA ILE A 83 10.82 -7.43 -4.09
C ILE A 83 11.67 -7.66 -5.34
N GLY A 84 11.24 -7.14 -6.49
CA GLY A 84 11.96 -7.23 -7.77
C GLY A 84 11.74 -8.55 -8.51
N TYR A 85 10.66 -9.27 -8.23
CA TYR A 85 10.29 -10.46 -8.99
C TYR A 85 9.46 -10.06 -10.22
N GLU A 86 10.02 -10.28 -11.39
CA GLU A 86 9.35 -10.03 -12.67
C GLU A 86 8.42 -11.19 -13.02
N MET A 87 7.12 -10.99 -12.75
CA MET A 87 6.10 -12.00 -13.04
C MET A 87 6.00 -12.29 -14.54
N GLN A 88 6.07 -13.57 -14.89
CA GLN A 88 5.80 -14.04 -16.25
C GLN A 88 4.27 -14.03 -16.53
N PRO A 89 3.83 -14.02 -17.79
CA PRO A 89 2.39 -13.98 -18.14
C PRO A 89 1.57 -15.10 -17.49
N ASN A 90 2.19 -16.26 -17.28
CA ASN A 90 1.52 -17.43 -16.72
C ASN A 90 1.63 -17.54 -15.20
N ASP A 91 2.36 -16.65 -14.53
CA ASP A 91 2.49 -16.70 -13.08
C ASP A 91 1.20 -16.28 -12.38
N MET A 92 0.92 -16.95 -11.28
CA MET A 92 0.06 -16.46 -10.21
C MET A 92 0.95 -16.23 -8.99
N ALA A 93 1.03 -15.00 -8.55
CA ALA A 93 1.74 -14.64 -7.33
C ALA A 93 0.76 -14.55 -6.17
N ILE A 94 1.08 -15.19 -5.06
CA ILE A 94 0.25 -15.21 -3.87
C ILE A 94 1.09 -14.90 -2.65
N ARG A 95 0.62 -14.02 -1.77
CA ARG A 95 1.28 -13.75 -0.50
C ARG A 95 1.33 -15.03 0.34
N CYS A 96 2.45 -15.30 0.94
CA CYS A 96 2.69 -16.52 1.72
C CYS A 96 3.28 -16.14 3.08
N ASN A 97 2.46 -16.15 4.11
CA ASN A 97 2.94 -15.95 5.47
C ASN A 97 3.56 -17.26 6.03
N ILE A 98 4.57 -17.13 6.88
CA ILE A 98 4.92 -18.18 7.82
C ILE A 98 4.17 -17.89 9.12
N ILE A 99 3.36 -18.85 9.59
CA ILE A 99 2.49 -18.72 10.75
C ILE A 99 2.79 -19.75 11.82
N GLU A 100 2.20 -19.59 13.01
CA GLU A 100 2.19 -20.61 14.06
C GLU A 100 0.83 -21.28 14.16
N LEU A 101 0.82 -22.60 14.00
CA LEU A 101 -0.32 -23.46 14.31
C LEU A 101 -0.07 -24.19 15.62
N ALA A 102 -1.07 -24.18 16.52
CA ALA A 102 -1.02 -24.93 17.77
C ALA A 102 -2.43 -25.48 18.10
N ASN A 103 -2.50 -26.73 18.56
CA ASN A 103 -3.75 -27.38 18.95
C ASN A 103 -4.86 -27.31 17.88
N GLY A 104 -4.47 -27.41 16.59
CA GLY A 104 -5.40 -27.37 15.46
C GLY A 104 -5.92 -25.96 15.13
N ARG A 105 -5.32 -24.88 15.69
CA ARG A 105 -5.75 -23.49 15.53
C ARG A 105 -4.61 -22.61 15.05
N ILE A 106 -4.96 -21.47 14.41
CA ILE A 106 -4.02 -20.40 14.08
C ILE A 106 -3.68 -19.67 15.38
N LYS A 107 -2.50 -19.93 15.95
CA LYS A 107 -2.06 -19.28 17.18
C LYS A 107 -1.59 -17.85 16.93
N ASN A 108 -0.79 -17.64 15.89
CA ASN A 108 -0.43 -16.31 15.41
C ASN A 108 -0.13 -16.34 13.90
N HIS A 109 -0.25 -15.19 13.25
CA HIS A 109 -0.06 -15.02 11.81
C HIS A 109 1.36 -14.60 11.40
N HIS A 110 2.29 -14.51 12.36
CA HIS A 110 3.65 -13.96 12.18
C HIS A 110 4.77 -14.93 12.60
N GLY A 111 4.46 -16.20 12.83
CA GLY A 111 5.45 -17.24 13.13
C GLY A 111 6.33 -16.95 14.35
N GLY A 112 5.80 -16.28 15.39
CA GLY A 112 6.56 -15.89 16.57
C GLY A 112 7.51 -14.73 16.33
N HIS A 113 7.08 -13.70 15.61
CA HIS A 113 7.85 -12.49 15.29
C HIS A 113 9.19 -12.78 14.61
N LEU A 114 9.15 -13.50 13.49
CA LEU A 114 10.34 -13.81 12.69
C LEU A 114 11.06 -12.52 12.27
N THR A 115 12.38 -12.53 12.36
CA THR A 115 13.21 -11.53 11.65
C THR A 115 13.24 -11.85 10.15
N THR A 116 13.70 -10.91 9.33
CA THR A 116 13.83 -11.16 7.88
C THR A 116 14.81 -12.27 7.57
N GLU A 117 15.91 -12.36 8.31
CA GLU A 117 16.94 -13.39 8.16
C GLU A 117 16.42 -14.78 8.55
N GLU A 118 15.63 -14.84 9.62
CA GLU A 118 14.97 -16.08 10.06
C GLU A 118 13.94 -16.56 9.05
N GLY A 119 13.12 -15.62 8.52
CA GLY A 119 12.16 -15.91 7.46
C GLY A 119 12.84 -16.36 6.17
N ASP A 120 13.93 -15.72 5.76
CA ASP A 120 14.75 -16.10 4.60
C ASP A 120 15.28 -17.52 4.70
N LEU A 121 15.81 -17.88 5.88
CA LEU A 121 16.30 -19.23 6.14
C LEU A 121 15.20 -20.30 5.90
N LEU A 122 14.01 -20.05 6.42
CA LEU A 122 12.91 -21.01 6.33
C LEU A 122 12.31 -21.09 4.93
N ILE A 123 12.19 -19.97 4.24
CA ILE A 123 11.67 -19.92 2.87
C ILE A 123 12.62 -20.58 1.87
N LYS A 124 13.92 -20.32 1.98
CA LYS A 124 14.93 -21.01 1.14
C LYS A 124 14.94 -22.51 1.39
N PHE A 125 14.75 -22.94 2.63
CA PHE A 125 14.58 -24.35 2.95
C PHE A 125 13.33 -24.93 2.28
N LEU A 126 12.19 -24.24 2.36
CA LEU A 126 10.95 -24.70 1.72
C LEU A 126 11.05 -24.71 0.19
N ASP A 127 11.71 -23.70 -0.42
CA ASP A 127 11.95 -23.67 -1.86
C ASP A 127 12.79 -24.87 -2.32
N LYS A 128 13.80 -25.25 -1.54
CA LYS A 128 14.62 -26.43 -1.82
C LYS A 128 13.83 -27.74 -1.71
N GLU A 129 12.95 -27.88 -0.72
CA GLU A 129 12.23 -29.13 -0.42
C GLU A 129 10.94 -29.30 -1.23
N LEU A 130 10.24 -28.20 -1.54
CA LEU A 130 8.92 -28.18 -2.19
C LEU A 130 8.90 -27.44 -3.52
N GLY A 131 9.89 -26.60 -3.79
CA GLY A 131 10.02 -25.85 -5.03
C GLY A 131 10.30 -26.77 -6.23
N ASN A 132 9.78 -26.41 -7.39
CA ASN A 132 9.95 -27.13 -8.66
C ASN A 132 9.63 -26.18 -9.83
N ASP A 133 9.53 -26.71 -11.06
CA ASP A 133 9.22 -25.92 -12.26
C ASP A 133 7.87 -25.17 -12.20
N GLN A 134 6.95 -25.60 -11.34
CA GLN A 134 5.62 -25.00 -11.17
C GLN A 134 5.52 -24.14 -9.90
N VAL A 135 6.28 -24.45 -8.87
CA VAL A 135 6.16 -23.85 -7.53
C VAL A 135 7.47 -23.20 -7.14
N LYS A 136 7.44 -21.91 -6.78
CA LYS A 136 8.61 -21.16 -6.33
C LYS A 136 8.29 -20.35 -5.08
N PHE A 137 9.11 -20.52 -4.04
CA PHE A 137 9.06 -19.71 -2.84
C PHE A 137 10.08 -18.57 -2.94
N ILE A 138 9.67 -17.35 -2.60
CA ILE A 138 10.54 -16.16 -2.70
C ILE A 138 10.51 -15.41 -1.37
N THR A 139 11.68 -15.09 -0.85
CA THR A 139 11.84 -14.37 0.40
C THR A 139 11.29 -12.95 0.28
N GLY A 140 10.47 -12.57 1.25
CA GLY A 140 10.02 -11.20 1.50
C GLY A 140 10.62 -10.65 2.80
N ILE A 141 9.80 -10.02 3.62
CA ILE A 141 10.22 -9.37 4.86
C ILE A 141 9.58 -10.07 6.07
N GLN A 142 10.39 -10.43 7.07
CA GLN A 142 9.96 -11.10 8.30
C GLN A 142 9.19 -12.39 8.00
N TYR A 143 7.92 -12.46 8.36
CA TYR A 143 7.04 -13.61 8.15
C TYR A 143 6.27 -13.54 6.81
N ARG A 144 6.39 -12.44 6.06
CA ARG A 144 5.68 -12.15 4.81
C ARG A 144 6.54 -12.50 3.62
N HIS A 145 6.17 -13.50 2.89
CA HIS A 145 6.89 -14.02 1.72
C HIS A 145 5.94 -14.15 0.52
N LEU A 146 6.48 -14.58 -0.59
CA LEU A 146 5.75 -14.79 -1.82
C LEU A 146 5.85 -16.24 -2.25
N LEU A 147 4.73 -16.77 -2.74
CA LEU A 147 4.65 -18.06 -3.43
C LEU A 147 4.18 -17.79 -4.86
N VAL A 148 4.92 -18.29 -5.84
CA VAL A 148 4.56 -18.18 -7.25
C VAL A 148 4.18 -19.56 -7.77
N ILE A 149 2.99 -19.65 -8.36
CA ILE A 149 2.48 -20.86 -9.00
C ILE A 149 2.36 -20.62 -10.50
N LYS A 150 3.21 -21.27 -11.27
CA LYS A 150 3.15 -21.21 -12.72
C LYS A 150 1.86 -21.89 -13.22
N ASN A 151 1.13 -21.21 -14.07
CA ASN A 151 -0.20 -21.61 -14.55
C ASN A 151 -1.24 -21.76 -13.41
N GLY A 152 -1.01 -21.21 -12.22
CA GLY A 152 -1.99 -21.19 -11.14
C GLY A 152 -3.23 -20.38 -11.50
N ASN A 153 -4.37 -20.70 -10.89
CA ASN A 153 -5.64 -20.02 -11.09
C ASN A 153 -5.99 -19.17 -9.87
N LYS A 154 -6.23 -17.87 -10.08
CA LYS A 154 -6.53 -16.92 -8.99
C LYS A 154 -7.96 -17.04 -8.44
N HIS A 155 -8.86 -17.75 -9.16
CA HIS A 155 -10.26 -17.92 -8.76
C HIS A 155 -10.37 -18.98 -7.64
N ILE A 156 -9.75 -18.64 -6.52
CA ILE A 156 -9.71 -19.40 -5.28
C ILE A 156 -10.03 -18.48 -4.11
N THR A 157 -10.65 -19.02 -3.08
CA THR A 157 -10.92 -18.31 -1.82
C THR A 157 -9.86 -18.68 -0.80
N CYS A 158 -9.19 -17.68 -0.25
CA CYS A 158 -8.17 -17.81 0.78
C CYS A 158 -8.54 -16.95 1.98
N ALA A 159 -8.40 -17.47 3.18
CA ALA A 159 -8.63 -16.74 4.43
C ALA A 159 -7.36 -16.01 4.86
N PRO A 160 -7.35 -14.67 5.04
CA PRO A 160 -6.21 -13.96 5.60
C PRO A 160 -5.96 -14.41 7.04
N PRO A 161 -4.75 -14.87 7.43
CA PRO A 161 -4.55 -15.50 8.72
C PRO A 161 -4.66 -14.54 9.91
N HIS A 162 -4.53 -13.23 9.70
CA HIS A 162 -4.69 -12.22 10.74
C HIS A 162 -6.16 -11.93 11.09
N ASP A 163 -7.10 -12.29 10.22
CA ASP A 163 -8.54 -12.12 10.46
C ASP A 163 -9.13 -13.31 11.26
N HIS A 164 -8.35 -14.40 11.40
CA HIS A 164 -8.80 -15.65 12.02
C HIS A 164 -7.93 -16.07 13.23
N PRO A 165 -7.62 -15.15 14.17
CA PRO A 165 -6.79 -15.51 15.32
C PRO A 165 -7.52 -16.55 16.20
N ASN A 166 -6.81 -17.58 16.55
CA ASN A 166 -7.31 -18.66 17.43
C ASN A 166 -8.47 -19.50 16.85
N GLU A 167 -8.74 -19.41 15.54
CA GLU A 167 -9.71 -20.26 14.85
C GLU A 167 -9.08 -21.58 14.38
N GLU A 168 -9.93 -22.58 14.13
CA GLU A 168 -9.51 -23.85 13.55
C GLU A 168 -9.03 -23.63 12.09
N TRP A 169 -7.80 -24.08 11.79
CA TRP A 169 -7.21 -23.81 10.49
C TRP A 169 -7.76 -24.67 9.34
N LYS A 170 -8.22 -25.91 9.64
CA LYS A 170 -8.69 -26.84 8.59
C LYS A 170 -9.88 -26.32 7.78
N PRO A 171 -10.92 -25.72 8.39
CA PRO A 171 -12.03 -25.12 7.63
C PRO A 171 -11.61 -23.93 6.74
N LEU A 172 -10.49 -23.28 7.06
CA LEU A 172 -9.93 -22.12 6.37
C LEU A 172 -9.00 -22.45 5.21
N LEU A 173 -8.80 -23.74 4.91
CA LEU A 173 -8.02 -24.19 3.75
C LEU A 173 -8.57 -23.59 2.46
N VAL A 174 -7.69 -23.44 1.49
CA VAL A 174 -8.00 -22.85 0.17
C VAL A 174 -9.09 -23.65 -0.53
N LYS A 175 -10.05 -22.95 -1.12
CA LYS A 175 -11.17 -23.53 -1.87
C LYS A 175 -11.27 -22.85 -3.24
N PRO A 176 -11.82 -23.54 -4.27
CA PRO A 176 -12.19 -22.84 -5.51
C PRO A 176 -13.23 -21.76 -5.21
N GLU A 177 -13.20 -20.67 -5.97
CA GLU A 177 -14.18 -19.58 -5.88
C GLU A 177 -15.55 -20.11 -6.27
N GLU A 178 -16.54 -19.91 -5.41
CA GLU A 178 -17.90 -20.42 -5.62
C GLU A 178 -18.56 -19.69 -6.82
N GLY A 179 -19.15 -20.48 -7.73
CA GLY A 179 -19.83 -19.96 -8.91
C GLY A 179 -18.92 -19.61 -10.09
N TYR A 180 -17.59 -19.71 -9.95
CA TYR A 180 -16.69 -19.49 -11.08
C TYR A 180 -16.69 -20.71 -12.03
N THR A 181 -17.08 -20.48 -13.26
CA THR A 181 -17.25 -21.54 -14.29
C THR A 181 -16.43 -21.32 -15.56
N GLU A 182 -15.70 -20.22 -15.65
CA GLU A 182 -14.89 -19.94 -16.85
C GLU A 182 -13.71 -20.90 -16.94
N TYR A 183 -13.50 -21.45 -18.13
CA TYR A 183 -12.36 -22.31 -18.41
C TYR A 183 -11.26 -21.52 -19.13
N ASN A 184 -10.06 -21.59 -18.59
CA ASN A 184 -8.87 -21.06 -19.23
C ASN A 184 -7.89 -22.23 -19.45
N SER A 185 -7.64 -22.59 -20.72
CA SER A 185 -6.78 -23.72 -21.11
C SER A 185 -5.31 -23.53 -20.72
N ASP A 186 -4.88 -22.28 -20.51
CA ASP A 186 -3.49 -21.94 -20.20
C ASP A 186 -3.18 -22.04 -18.71
N ARG A 187 -4.19 -22.33 -17.88
CA ARG A 187 -4.07 -22.43 -16.42
C ARG A 187 -4.70 -23.70 -15.88
N ILE A 188 -4.17 -24.21 -14.80
CA ILE A 188 -4.80 -25.31 -14.06
C ILE A 188 -6.14 -24.82 -13.49
N THR A 189 -7.04 -25.75 -13.20
CA THR A 189 -8.37 -25.39 -12.67
C THR A 189 -8.27 -24.75 -11.28
N PRO A 190 -9.28 -23.96 -10.86
CA PRO A 190 -9.34 -23.46 -9.48
C PRO A 190 -9.22 -24.57 -8.44
N GLN A 191 -9.88 -25.71 -8.66
CA GLN A 191 -9.78 -26.87 -7.76
C GLN A 191 -8.34 -27.41 -7.70
N ALA A 192 -7.68 -27.60 -8.84
CA ALA A 192 -6.30 -28.08 -8.87
C ALA A 192 -5.32 -27.08 -8.20
N THR A 193 -5.57 -25.78 -8.32
CA THR A 193 -4.79 -24.76 -7.61
C THR A 193 -5.03 -24.84 -6.10
N ALA A 194 -6.27 -24.97 -5.66
CA ALA A 194 -6.61 -25.10 -4.24
C ALA A 194 -5.97 -26.37 -3.65
N ASP A 195 -6.07 -27.50 -4.34
CA ASP A 195 -5.47 -28.76 -3.92
C ASP A 195 -3.95 -28.66 -3.79
N LEU A 196 -3.28 -28.04 -4.77
CA LEU A 196 -1.84 -27.79 -4.74
C LEU A 196 -1.44 -26.93 -3.54
N LEU A 197 -2.12 -25.81 -3.31
CA LEU A 197 -1.83 -24.91 -2.19
C LEU A 197 -2.05 -25.60 -0.84
N ASN A 198 -3.12 -26.39 -0.71
CA ASN A 198 -3.41 -27.14 0.50
C ASN A 198 -2.38 -28.24 0.75
N ASP A 199 -1.91 -28.93 -0.28
CA ASP A 199 -0.82 -29.89 -0.18
C ASP A 199 0.49 -29.22 0.30
N LEU A 200 0.82 -28.04 -0.23
CA LEU A 200 1.96 -27.26 0.22
C LEU A 200 1.83 -26.82 1.69
N ILE A 201 0.65 -26.36 2.12
CA ILE A 201 0.38 -26.02 3.52
C ILE A 201 0.66 -27.24 4.42
N ILE A 202 0.09 -28.38 4.10
CA ILE A 202 0.23 -29.63 4.90
C ILE A 202 1.68 -30.12 4.93
N LYS A 203 2.35 -30.16 3.77
CA LYS A 203 3.76 -30.57 3.67
C LYS A 203 4.69 -29.64 4.45
N SER A 204 4.45 -28.33 4.38
CA SER A 204 5.25 -27.36 5.11
C SER A 204 5.22 -27.59 6.63
N GLN A 205 4.10 -28.03 7.17
CA GLN A 205 3.96 -28.29 8.62
C GLN A 205 4.94 -29.38 9.09
N SER A 206 5.04 -30.49 8.38
CA SER A 206 5.96 -31.56 8.73
C SER A 206 7.43 -31.17 8.56
N LEU A 207 7.75 -30.43 7.50
CA LEU A 207 9.11 -29.96 7.21
C LEU A 207 9.57 -28.92 8.23
N LEU A 208 8.76 -27.88 8.47
CA LEU A 208 9.09 -26.81 9.41
C LEU A 208 9.13 -27.30 10.87
N ALA A 209 8.23 -28.19 11.28
CA ALA A 209 8.25 -28.76 12.63
C ALA A 209 9.57 -29.52 12.93
N ASN A 210 10.16 -30.15 11.92
CA ASN A 210 11.41 -30.89 12.04
C ASN A 210 12.67 -30.03 11.80
N HIS A 211 12.51 -28.80 11.34
CA HIS A 211 13.64 -27.91 11.06
C HIS A 211 14.38 -27.53 12.37
N PRO A 212 15.73 -27.60 12.43
CA PRO A 212 16.50 -27.30 13.64
C PRO A 212 16.18 -25.97 14.28
N PHE A 213 15.90 -24.95 13.47
CA PHE A 213 15.48 -23.60 13.88
C PHE A 213 14.25 -23.66 14.80
N ASN A 214 13.21 -24.40 14.44
CA ASN A 214 11.97 -24.49 15.22
C ASN A 214 12.11 -25.33 16.50
N ARG A 215 13.06 -26.28 16.54
CA ARG A 215 13.25 -27.13 17.73
C ARG A 215 13.58 -26.31 18.98
N GLN A 216 14.30 -25.22 18.83
CA GLN A 216 14.79 -24.38 19.94
C GLN A 216 13.85 -23.23 20.29
N ARG A 217 12.80 -22.96 19.48
CA ARG A 217 11.89 -21.83 19.70
C ARG A 217 10.71 -22.21 20.57
N THR A 218 10.28 -21.27 21.43
CA THR A 218 9.03 -21.37 22.21
C THR A 218 7.84 -21.15 21.28
N GLU A 219 7.85 -20.06 20.51
CA GLU A 219 6.88 -19.78 19.45
C GLU A 219 7.37 -20.40 18.15
N LYS A 220 6.49 -21.12 17.47
CA LYS A 220 6.86 -21.89 16.29
C LYS A 220 6.54 -21.15 14.99
N ALA A 221 7.37 -21.34 14.00
CA ALA A 221 7.16 -20.93 12.62
C ALA A 221 6.92 -22.20 11.80
N ASN A 222 5.73 -22.82 11.93
CA ASN A 222 5.51 -24.23 11.61
C ASN A 222 4.51 -24.52 10.50
N SER A 223 4.01 -23.48 9.82
CA SER A 223 3.18 -23.64 8.61
C SER A 223 3.32 -22.45 7.69
N ILE A 224 3.24 -22.66 6.39
CA ILE A 224 2.95 -21.58 5.46
C ILE A 224 1.45 -21.31 5.43
N TRP A 225 1.09 -20.08 4.98
CA TRP A 225 -0.30 -19.71 4.78
C TRP A 225 -0.42 -18.77 3.58
N PRO A 226 -0.77 -19.31 2.39
CA PRO A 226 -0.97 -18.51 1.17
C PRO A 226 -2.32 -17.80 1.18
N TRP A 227 -2.35 -16.53 0.76
CA TRP A 227 -3.55 -15.72 0.63
C TRP A 227 -3.36 -14.52 -0.30
N SER A 228 -4.45 -13.94 -0.81
CA SER A 228 -4.46 -12.77 -1.72
C SER A 228 -3.59 -12.97 -2.96
N GLY A 229 -3.91 -14.01 -3.73
CA GLY A 229 -3.26 -14.33 -4.99
C GLY A 229 -3.83 -13.54 -6.16
N GLY A 230 -3.01 -13.36 -7.21
CA GLY A 230 -3.43 -12.71 -8.43
C GLY A 230 -2.45 -12.90 -9.58
N TYR A 231 -2.83 -12.37 -10.73
CA TYR A 231 -2.01 -12.36 -11.94
C TYR A 231 -1.20 -11.07 -12.03
N ARG A 232 -0.30 -11.00 -13.00
CA ARG A 232 0.38 -9.74 -13.31
C ARG A 232 -0.66 -8.68 -13.69
N PRO A 233 -0.71 -7.53 -13.00
CA PRO A 233 -1.64 -6.46 -13.32
C PRO A 233 -1.49 -5.94 -14.75
N SER A 234 -2.59 -5.76 -15.45
CA SER A 234 -2.60 -5.16 -16.78
C SER A 234 -2.70 -3.64 -16.67
N MET A 235 -1.61 -3.02 -16.21
CA MET A 235 -1.52 -1.57 -16.02
C MET A 235 -0.71 -0.95 -17.16
N SER A 236 -1.29 0.08 -17.82
CA SER A 236 -0.51 0.98 -18.66
C SER A 236 0.34 1.89 -17.77
N THR A 237 1.56 2.21 -18.19
CA THR A 237 2.41 3.12 -17.40
C THR A 237 1.84 4.54 -17.36
N LEU A 238 2.21 5.35 -16.37
CA LEU A 238 1.80 6.76 -16.30
C LEU A 238 2.29 7.53 -17.53
N MET A 239 3.48 7.19 -18.06
CA MET A 239 4.03 7.79 -19.28
C MET A 239 3.19 7.49 -20.53
N GLN A 240 2.55 6.30 -20.59
CA GLN A 240 1.62 5.95 -21.67
C GLN A 240 0.28 6.69 -21.55
N ARG A 241 -0.15 6.95 -20.31
CA ARG A 241 -1.43 7.64 -20.03
C ARG A 241 -1.33 9.15 -20.08
N TYR A 242 -0.20 9.69 -19.67
CA TYR A 242 0.10 11.12 -19.58
C TYR A 242 1.43 11.40 -20.30
N PRO A 243 1.40 11.67 -21.62
CA PRO A 243 2.61 11.82 -22.44
C PRO A 243 3.53 12.98 -22.03
N GLU A 244 3.04 13.92 -21.23
CA GLU A 244 3.82 14.98 -20.59
C GLU A 244 4.80 14.47 -19.53
N ILE A 245 4.52 13.32 -18.88
CA ILE A 245 5.44 12.63 -17.99
C ILE A 245 6.39 11.80 -18.83
N LYS A 246 7.70 12.06 -18.79
CA LYS A 246 8.73 11.25 -19.45
C LYS A 246 9.36 10.25 -18.50
N SER A 247 9.45 10.61 -17.23
CA SER A 247 9.99 9.78 -16.17
C SER A 247 9.40 10.15 -14.82
N GLY A 248 9.38 9.21 -13.90
CA GLY A 248 8.87 9.47 -12.55
C GLY A 248 9.33 8.42 -11.56
N SER A 249 9.16 8.73 -10.28
CA SER A 249 9.56 7.86 -9.16
C SER A 249 8.47 7.71 -8.13
N VAL A 250 8.52 6.59 -7.41
CA VAL A 250 7.79 6.34 -6.17
C VAL A 250 8.75 6.23 -5.00
N ILE A 251 8.42 6.94 -3.91
CA ILE A 251 9.16 6.91 -2.65
C ILE A 251 8.19 6.46 -1.56
N SER A 252 8.37 5.25 -1.08
CA SER A 252 7.55 4.65 0.00
C SER A 252 8.36 3.62 0.77
N ALA A 253 8.02 3.40 2.03
CA ALA A 253 8.50 2.27 2.82
C ALA A 253 7.62 1.02 2.67
N VAL A 254 6.43 1.17 2.08
CA VAL A 254 5.38 0.13 1.97
C VAL A 254 5.52 -0.62 0.66
N ASP A 255 5.61 -1.94 0.74
CA ASP A 255 5.82 -2.80 -0.42
C ASP A 255 4.66 -2.73 -1.43
N LEU A 256 3.42 -2.64 -0.96
CA LEU A 256 2.24 -2.50 -1.82
C LEU A 256 2.33 -1.25 -2.69
N ILE A 257 2.72 -0.12 -2.10
CA ILE A 257 2.85 1.17 -2.80
C ILE A 257 4.00 1.13 -3.81
N ARG A 258 5.13 0.50 -3.45
CA ARG A 258 6.25 0.27 -4.38
C ARG A 258 5.81 -0.59 -5.57
N GLY A 259 5.02 -1.64 -5.31
CA GLY A 259 4.47 -2.51 -6.34
C GLY A 259 3.54 -1.78 -7.31
N ILE A 260 2.65 -0.92 -6.79
CA ILE A 260 1.80 -0.04 -7.62
C ILE A 260 2.68 0.87 -8.48
N GLY A 261 3.67 1.53 -7.88
CA GLY A 261 4.62 2.38 -8.59
C GLY A 261 5.37 1.65 -9.70
N HIS A 262 5.84 0.43 -9.45
CA HIS A 262 6.50 -0.41 -10.44
C HIS A 262 5.59 -0.67 -11.66
N TYR A 263 4.36 -1.14 -11.44
CA TYR A 263 3.42 -1.38 -12.55
C TYR A 263 2.97 -0.10 -13.24
N ALA A 264 2.95 1.02 -12.54
CA ALA A 264 2.74 2.33 -13.12
C ALA A 264 3.95 2.87 -13.92
N GLY A 265 5.06 2.13 -13.97
CA GLY A 265 6.28 2.47 -14.69
C GLY A 265 7.17 3.49 -13.98
N LEU A 266 7.01 3.65 -12.67
CA LEU A 266 7.81 4.55 -11.84
C LEU A 266 9.07 3.84 -11.30
N ASP A 267 10.17 4.57 -11.22
CA ASP A 267 11.38 4.11 -10.55
C ASP A 267 11.15 4.03 -9.03
N ILE A 268 11.54 2.92 -8.41
CA ILE A 268 11.45 2.76 -6.96
C ILE A 268 12.67 3.36 -6.29
N ILE A 269 12.52 4.45 -5.55
CA ILE A 269 13.59 5.04 -4.75
C ILE A 269 13.51 4.51 -3.32
N LYS A 270 14.53 3.73 -2.93
CA LYS A 270 14.69 3.23 -1.56
C LYS A 270 15.48 4.23 -0.72
N VAL A 271 14.89 4.73 0.35
CA VAL A 271 15.51 5.68 1.26
C VAL A 271 16.05 4.94 2.50
N PRO A 272 17.34 5.02 2.82
CA PRO A 272 17.88 4.42 4.04
C PRO A 272 17.16 4.93 5.30
N GLY A 273 16.78 4.01 6.19
CA GLY A 273 16.04 4.34 7.42
C GLY A 273 14.57 4.71 7.20
N ALA A 274 14.03 4.57 5.98
CA ALA A 274 12.61 4.71 5.74
C ALA A 274 11.85 3.50 6.29
N THR A 275 10.85 3.76 7.11
CA THR A 275 9.90 2.80 7.68
C THR A 275 8.48 3.29 7.47
N GLY A 276 7.47 2.45 7.78
CA GLY A 276 6.06 2.86 7.90
C GLY A 276 5.74 3.54 9.23
N LEU A 277 6.65 3.54 10.19
CA LEU A 277 6.41 3.99 11.55
C LEU A 277 6.70 5.49 11.77
N ALA A 278 6.27 6.02 12.91
CA ALA A 278 6.44 7.43 13.29
C ALA A 278 7.91 7.90 13.36
N ASN A 279 8.86 7.00 13.54
CA ASN A 279 10.31 7.28 13.56
C ASN A 279 10.98 7.15 12.19
N THR A 280 10.21 7.08 11.11
CA THR A 280 10.74 7.01 9.74
C THR A 280 11.69 8.17 9.42
N ASN A 281 12.59 7.96 8.47
CA ASN A 281 13.50 9.01 7.97
C ASN A 281 12.75 10.00 7.06
N TYR A 282 12.03 10.96 7.66
CA TYR A 282 11.27 11.99 6.92
C TYR A 282 12.20 12.85 6.04
N GLU A 283 13.30 13.34 6.60
CA GLU A 283 14.25 14.20 5.88
C GLU A 283 14.86 13.49 4.67
N GLY A 284 15.20 12.21 4.84
CA GLY A 284 15.68 11.39 3.73
C GLY A 284 14.65 11.21 2.63
N LYS A 285 13.37 11.02 2.99
CA LYS A 285 12.26 10.92 2.02
C LYS A 285 12.05 12.25 1.29
N ALA A 286 12.02 13.38 2.00
CA ALA A 286 11.88 14.72 1.40
C ALA A 286 13.05 15.05 0.46
N SER A 287 14.28 14.80 0.91
CA SER A 287 15.49 15.01 0.09
C SER A 287 15.48 14.15 -1.17
N ALA A 288 15.11 12.86 -1.05
CA ALA A 288 15.00 11.97 -2.21
C ALA A 288 13.95 12.44 -3.22
N ALA A 289 12.83 12.99 -2.76
CA ALA A 289 11.78 13.55 -3.63
C ALA A 289 12.28 14.80 -4.37
N ILE A 290 12.97 15.69 -3.68
CA ILE A 290 13.56 16.90 -4.28
C ILE A 290 14.61 16.53 -5.32
N GLU A 291 15.50 15.58 -5.02
CA GLU A 291 16.54 15.13 -5.97
C GLU A 291 15.94 14.39 -7.18
N ALA A 292 14.87 13.61 -6.96
CA ALA A 292 14.14 12.98 -8.06
C ALA A 292 13.49 14.02 -8.98
N LEU A 293 12.82 15.02 -8.42
CA LEU A 293 12.18 16.12 -9.19
C LEU A 293 13.18 16.92 -10.02
N LYS A 294 14.45 17.05 -9.63
CA LYS A 294 15.47 17.71 -10.47
C LYS A 294 15.68 16.99 -11.80
N LYS A 295 15.44 15.68 -11.86
CA LYS A 295 15.77 14.81 -13.01
C LYS A 295 14.53 14.24 -13.70
N GLN A 296 13.40 14.18 -13.02
CA GLN A 296 12.17 13.52 -13.46
C GLN A 296 10.99 14.48 -13.41
N ASP A 297 9.92 14.12 -14.11
CA ASP A 297 8.72 14.96 -14.26
C ASP A 297 7.65 14.69 -13.21
N PHE A 298 7.70 13.48 -12.58
CA PHE A 298 6.68 13.05 -11.62
C PHE A 298 7.30 12.33 -10.41
N VAL A 299 6.82 12.67 -9.22
CA VAL A 299 7.18 11.97 -7.97
C VAL A 299 5.92 11.64 -7.18
N PHE A 300 5.80 10.37 -6.76
CA PHE A 300 4.80 9.92 -5.80
C PHE A 300 5.48 9.66 -4.46
N LEU A 301 5.28 10.56 -3.50
CA LEU A 301 5.89 10.51 -2.16
C LEU A 301 4.86 10.09 -1.13
N HIS A 302 5.05 8.92 -0.55
CA HIS A 302 4.12 8.27 0.38
C HIS A 302 4.71 8.16 1.79
N ILE A 303 3.92 8.56 2.80
CA ILE A 303 4.27 8.55 4.23
C ILE A 303 3.18 7.81 5.00
N GLU A 304 3.49 6.65 5.55
CA GLU A 304 2.59 5.70 6.22
C GLU A 304 2.22 6.09 7.67
N ALA A 305 3.10 6.80 8.35
CA ALA A 305 3.13 6.91 9.83
C ALA A 305 1.79 7.31 10.49
N SER A 306 0.93 8.08 9.83
CA SER A 306 -0.36 8.49 10.38
C SER A 306 -1.41 7.39 10.34
N ASP A 307 -1.30 6.46 9.38
CA ASP A 307 -2.14 5.29 9.27
C ASP A 307 -1.87 4.30 10.41
N GLU A 308 -0.61 3.97 10.65
CA GLU A 308 -0.20 3.10 11.76
C GLU A 308 -0.66 3.66 13.11
N ALA A 309 -0.53 4.98 13.33
CA ALA A 309 -1.03 5.62 14.55
C ALA A 309 -2.57 5.52 14.67
N GLY A 310 -3.29 5.59 13.54
CA GLY A 310 -4.73 5.36 13.47
C GLY A 310 -5.11 3.94 13.87
N HIS A 311 -4.43 2.93 13.34
CA HIS A 311 -4.62 1.52 13.67
C HIS A 311 -4.33 1.20 15.14
N ASP A 312 -3.31 1.83 15.71
CA ASP A 312 -2.99 1.71 17.13
C ASP A 312 -4.02 2.41 18.02
N GLY A 313 -4.83 3.31 17.46
CA GLY A 313 -5.76 4.16 18.21
C GLY A 313 -5.04 5.20 19.06
N ASP A 314 -3.81 5.56 18.69
CA ASP A 314 -2.96 6.53 19.39
C ASP A 314 -3.15 7.93 18.79
N LEU A 315 -4.07 8.71 19.40
CA LEU A 315 -4.38 10.06 18.96
C LEU A 315 -3.17 11.01 19.07
N ASP A 316 -2.40 10.90 20.15
CA ASP A 316 -1.27 11.81 20.37
C ASP A 316 -0.15 11.54 19.35
N LEU A 317 0.09 10.27 19.04
CA LEU A 317 1.01 9.85 17.97
C LEU A 317 0.51 10.30 16.59
N LYS A 318 -0.80 10.15 16.30
CA LYS A 318 -1.37 10.60 15.02
C LYS A 318 -1.22 12.11 14.83
N LEU A 319 -1.51 12.90 15.84
CA LEU A 319 -1.28 14.35 15.81
C LEU A 319 0.20 14.69 15.59
N GLN A 320 1.10 13.93 16.18
CA GLN A 320 2.54 14.12 16.03
C GLN A 320 3.00 13.78 14.59
N THR A 321 2.54 12.67 14.02
CA THR A 321 2.91 12.25 12.65
C THR A 321 2.38 13.21 11.59
N ILE A 322 1.18 13.78 11.77
CA ILE A 322 0.62 14.83 10.93
C ILE A 322 1.51 16.10 10.98
N ARG A 323 1.94 16.53 12.17
CA ARG A 323 2.87 17.67 12.31
C ARG A 323 4.23 17.38 11.69
N TYR A 324 4.72 16.13 11.79
CA TYR A 324 5.98 15.73 11.15
C TYR A 324 5.85 15.75 9.63
N LEU A 325 4.74 15.30 9.07
CA LEU A 325 4.50 15.38 7.63
C LEU A 325 4.52 16.85 7.17
N ASP A 326 3.86 17.75 7.88
CA ASP A 326 3.89 19.18 7.57
C ASP A 326 5.31 19.77 7.62
N ALA A 327 5.98 19.61 8.77
CA ALA A 327 7.25 20.30 9.04
C ALA A 327 8.47 19.67 8.36
N ARG A 328 8.46 18.33 8.17
CA ARG A 328 9.63 17.56 7.73
C ARG A 328 9.50 17.02 6.29
N ILE A 329 8.31 17.11 5.69
CA ILE A 329 8.05 16.73 4.29
C ILE A 329 7.51 17.91 3.49
N VAL A 330 6.31 18.42 3.83
CA VAL A 330 5.64 19.47 3.03
C VAL A 330 6.49 20.72 2.99
N LYS A 331 6.94 21.20 4.15
CA LYS A 331 7.80 22.39 4.26
C LYS A 331 9.04 22.31 3.37
N PRO A 332 9.98 21.34 3.57
CA PRO A 332 11.22 21.33 2.81
C PRO A 332 10.99 21.09 1.31
N VAL A 333 9.99 20.31 0.91
CA VAL A 333 9.65 20.15 -0.50
C VAL A 333 9.16 21.48 -1.09
N TYR A 334 8.20 22.15 -0.44
CA TYR A 334 7.68 23.44 -0.89
C TYR A 334 8.81 24.49 -0.98
N GLU A 335 9.60 24.67 0.08
CA GLU A 335 10.68 25.65 0.12
C GLU A 335 11.71 25.43 -0.99
N ALA A 336 12.04 24.17 -1.30
CA ALA A 336 12.97 23.84 -2.37
C ALA A 336 12.38 24.18 -3.75
N VAL A 337 11.16 23.70 -4.06
CA VAL A 337 10.62 23.77 -5.42
C VAL A 337 10.00 25.13 -5.76
N SER A 338 9.63 25.92 -4.75
CA SER A 338 9.06 27.27 -4.95
C SER A 338 10.04 28.25 -5.61
N GLU A 339 11.35 28.02 -5.46
CA GLU A 339 12.41 28.86 -6.03
C GLU A 339 12.89 28.41 -7.42
N TRP A 340 12.42 27.24 -7.91
CA TRP A 340 12.88 26.74 -9.20
C TRP A 340 12.31 27.55 -10.37
N GLU A 341 13.10 27.72 -11.44
CA GLU A 341 12.63 28.34 -12.67
C GLU A 341 11.53 27.52 -13.33
N GLU A 342 11.76 26.19 -13.43
CA GLU A 342 10.74 25.25 -13.89
C GLU A 342 9.68 25.04 -12.81
N PRO A 343 8.41 25.38 -13.08
CA PRO A 343 7.37 25.28 -12.06
C PRO A 343 7.06 23.83 -11.70
N VAL A 344 6.78 23.62 -10.41
CA VAL A 344 6.36 22.34 -9.85
C VAL A 344 4.93 22.48 -9.34
N CYS A 345 4.09 21.50 -9.68
CA CYS A 345 2.74 21.36 -9.16
C CYS A 345 2.77 20.37 -8.00
N ILE A 346 2.32 20.79 -6.82
CA ILE A 346 2.25 19.98 -5.60
C ILE A 346 0.80 19.61 -5.36
N ALA A 347 0.50 18.31 -5.24
CA ALA A 347 -0.74 17.80 -4.67
C ALA A 347 -0.46 17.22 -3.28
N LEU A 348 -1.32 17.55 -2.31
CA LEU A 348 -1.29 17.03 -0.95
C LEU A 348 -2.63 16.37 -0.65
N LEU A 349 -2.62 15.11 -0.20
CA LEU A 349 -3.82 14.39 0.20
C LEU A 349 -3.50 13.18 1.09
N PRO A 350 -4.45 12.67 1.90
CA PRO A 350 -4.45 11.28 2.38
C PRO A 350 -5.03 10.36 1.31
N ASP A 351 -4.88 9.07 1.49
CA ASP A 351 -5.51 8.06 0.63
C ASP A 351 -6.88 7.60 1.17
N HIS A 352 -7.02 7.45 2.46
CA HIS A 352 -8.28 7.16 3.16
C HIS A 352 -8.23 7.69 4.60
N PRO A 353 -9.37 7.78 5.29
CA PRO A 353 -9.35 7.98 6.73
C PRO A 353 -9.02 6.66 7.45
N THR A 354 -8.24 6.78 8.55
CA THR A 354 -8.00 5.69 9.51
C THR A 354 -8.31 6.22 10.91
N PRO A 355 -9.62 6.35 11.24
CA PRO A 355 -10.02 7.01 12.48
C PRO A 355 -9.50 6.27 13.71
N VAL A 356 -8.84 7.01 14.62
CA VAL A 356 -8.23 6.44 15.84
C VAL A 356 -9.23 5.73 16.74
N GLU A 357 -10.51 6.14 16.71
CA GLU A 357 -11.55 5.49 17.51
C GLU A 357 -12.03 4.18 16.88
N ILE A 358 -11.95 4.05 15.55
CA ILE A 358 -12.35 2.86 14.79
C ILE A 358 -11.18 1.88 14.61
N ARG A 359 -9.96 2.39 14.50
CA ARG A 359 -8.71 1.63 14.31
C ARG A 359 -8.66 0.79 13.03
N THR A 360 -9.38 1.24 12.02
CA THR A 360 -9.35 0.64 10.67
C THR A 360 -9.78 1.66 9.65
N HIS A 361 -9.51 1.35 8.38
CA HIS A 361 -9.86 2.22 7.26
C HIS A 361 -11.37 2.37 7.08
N VAL A 362 -11.81 3.57 6.70
CA VAL A 362 -13.21 3.84 6.34
C VAL A 362 -13.32 4.41 4.94
N LYS A 363 -14.51 4.26 4.34
CA LYS A 363 -14.80 4.68 2.97
C LYS A 363 -15.48 6.05 2.96
N GLU A 364 -14.69 7.08 3.22
CA GLU A 364 -15.16 8.46 3.20
C GLU A 364 -14.25 9.29 2.30
N PRO A 365 -14.79 10.38 1.68
CA PRO A 365 -13.96 11.28 0.89
C PRO A 365 -12.85 11.92 1.73
N VAL A 366 -11.70 12.12 1.13
CA VAL A 366 -10.55 12.75 1.76
C VAL A 366 -10.29 14.15 1.19
N PRO A 367 -9.75 15.10 2.00
CA PRO A 367 -9.39 16.42 1.51
C PRO A 367 -8.16 16.36 0.61
N PHE A 368 -8.11 17.20 -0.43
CA PHE A 368 -6.89 17.43 -1.18
C PHE A 368 -6.67 18.91 -1.44
N ALA A 369 -5.39 19.28 -1.63
CA ALA A 369 -4.98 20.62 -2.06
C ALA A 369 -4.01 20.48 -3.23
N ILE A 370 -4.14 21.34 -4.25
CA ILE A 370 -3.22 21.45 -5.37
C ILE A 370 -2.68 22.88 -5.41
N TRP A 371 -1.37 22.98 -5.42
CA TRP A 371 -0.65 24.25 -5.47
C TRP A 371 0.40 24.24 -6.59
N HIS A 372 0.53 25.33 -7.29
CA HIS A 372 1.67 25.65 -8.14
C HIS A 372 1.87 27.17 -8.22
N ARG A 373 3.06 27.60 -8.60
CA ARG A 373 3.32 29.05 -8.76
C ARG A 373 2.38 29.65 -9.80
N GLY A 374 1.67 30.71 -9.42
CA GLY A 374 0.75 31.44 -10.30
C GLY A 374 -0.68 30.91 -10.35
N ILE A 375 -1.00 29.83 -9.59
CA ILE A 375 -2.40 29.40 -9.42
C ILE A 375 -3.23 30.51 -8.80
N GLN A 376 -4.46 30.70 -9.28
CA GLN A 376 -5.42 31.56 -8.59
C GLN A 376 -6.06 30.76 -7.44
N PRO A 377 -5.83 31.14 -6.17
CA PRO A 377 -6.32 30.37 -5.04
C PRO A 377 -7.86 30.40 -4.95
N ASP A 378 -8.42 29.36 -4.37
CA ASP A 378 -9.83 29.35 -3.99
C ASP A 378 -10.06 30.09 -2.63
N LYS A 379 -11.25 29.92 -2.04
CA LYS A 379 -11.62 30.61 -0.79
C LYS A 379 -11.24 29.83 0.48
N VAL A 380 -10.64 28.65 0.33
CA VAL A 380 -10.26 27.80 1.47
C VAL A 380 -8.94 28.28 2.06
N THR A 381 -8.88 28.37 3.37
CA THR A 381 -7.70 28.91 4.08
C THR A 381 -7.01 27.91 4.97
N THR A 382 -7.64 26.74 5.22
CA THR A 382 -7.14 25.67 6.06
C THR A 382 -7.32 24.33 5.38
N TYR A 383 -6.34 23.45 5.55
CA TYR A 383 -6.35 22.10 5.01
C TYR A 383 -6.96 21.13 6.02
N ASP A 384 -8.21 20.79 5.83
CA ASP A 384 -8.93 19.81 6.65
C ASP A 384 -10.20 19.30 5.93
N GLU A 385 -10.79 18.23 6.46
CA GLU A 385 -11.92 17.53 5.88
C GLU A 385 -13.16 18.43 5.72
N LYS A 386 -13.37 19.36 6.64
CA LYS A 386 -14.52 20.27 6.61
C LYS A 386 -14.28 21.47 5.70
N SER A 387 -13.10 22.06 5.75
CA SER A 387 -12.77 23.26 4.96
C SER A 387 -12.70 22.93 3.47
N CYS A 388 -12.10 21.81 3.10
CA CYS A 388 -11.91 21.41 1.70
C CYS A 388 -13.22 21.02 0.98
N THR A 389 -14.33 20.76 1.71
CA THR A 389 -15.66 20.60 1.07
C THR A 389 -16.13 21.85 0.32
N ARG A 390 -15.56 23.03 0.61
CA ARG A 390 -15.88 24.30 -0.03
C ARG A 390 -14.88 24.68 -1.12
N GLY A 391 -13.93 23.81 -1.40
CA GLY A 391 -12.92 24.02 -2.42
C GLY A 391 -13.48 24.07 -3.83
N GLU A 392 -12.79 24.76 -4.72
CA GLU A 392 -13.24 25.01 -6.10
C GLU A 392 -13.34 23.72 -6.94
N TYR A 393 -12.52 22.70 -6.62
CA TYR A 393 -12.60 21.42 -7.31
C TYR A 393 -13.83 20.58 -6.91
N GLY A 394 -14.49 20.90 -5.79
CA GLY A 394 -15.63 20.14 -5.30
C GLY A 394 -15.27 18.71 -4.91
N LEU A 395 -16.19 17.79 -5.13
CA LEU A 395 -15.97 16.36 -4.91
C LEU A 395 -15.54 15.69 -6.21
N LEU A 396 -14.32 15.20 -6.26
CA LEU A 396 -13.80 14.39 -7.36
C LEU A 396 -13.89 12.90 -7.03
N SER A 397 -13.86 12.07 -8.05
CA SER A 397 -13.86 10.62 -7.92
C SER A 397 -12.73 10.03 -8.74
N LEU A 398 -11.98 9.10 -8.16
CA LEU A 398 -11.05 8.22 -8.86
C LEU A 398 -10.17 8.95 -9.89
N GLN A 399 -10.33 8.61 -11.17
CA GLN A 399 -9.53 9.10 -12.30
C GLN A 399 -9.59 10.62 -12.47
N GLN A 400 -10.68 11.26 -12.04
CA GLN A 400 -10.85 12.72 -12.17
C GLN A 400 -9.75 13.52 -11.46
N PHE A 401 -9.22 12.99 -10.35
CA PHE A 401 -8.12 13.65 -9.64
C PHE A 401 -6.87 13.75 -10.50
N MET A 402 -6.37 12.63 -11.03
CA MET A 402 -5.19 12.64 -11.91
C MET A 402 -5.44 13.41 -13.20
N GLU A 403 -6.63 13.31 -13.81
CA GLU A 403 -6.97 14.10 -14.99
C GLU A 403 -6.93 15.61 -14.69
N THR A 404 -7.40 16.02 -13.52
CA THR A 404 -7.36 17.43 -13.09
C THR A 404 -5.92 17.85 -12.81
N PHE A 405 -5.17 17.06 -12.05
CA PHE A 405 -3.80 17.34 -11.64
C PHE A 405 -2.85 17.44 -12.84
N MET A 406 -2.97 16.55 -13.82
CA MET A 406 -2.10 16.50 -15.00
C MET A 406 -2.47 17.52 -16.09
N LYS A 407 -3.68 18.11 -16.07
CA LYS A 407 -4.07 19.20 -16.98
C LYS A 407 -3.50 20.57 -16.60
N ILE A 408 -2.92 20.71 -15.42
CA ILE A 408 -2.27 21.94 -14.94
C ILE A 408 -0.96 22.11 -15.71
N LYS A 409 -0.84 23.25 -16.42
CA LYS A 409 0.30 23.55 -17.31
C LYS A 409 1.06 24.78 -16.84
#